data_7e52b5b2296dbadadd9fef10424e54e4
#
_entry.id   7e52b5b2296dbadadd9fef10424e54e4
#
_cell.length_a   1.000
_cell.length_b   1.000
_cell.length_c   1.000
_cell.angle_alpha   90.00
_cell.angle_beta   90.00
_cell.angle_gamma   90.00
#
_symmetry.space_group_name_H-M   'P 1'
#
loop_
_entity.id
_entity.type
_entity.pdbx_description
1 polymer ?
#
loop_
_entity_poly.entity_id
_entity_poly.type
_entity_poly.pdbx_seq_one_letter_code
_entity_poly.pdbx_strand_id
1 'polypeptide(L)'
;MAHPAAPASAAPSAAPRAVALWLLAVAALVFLMVVVGGITRLTESGLSIVRWEPLSGTLPPIGEEAWAAEFAAYRQSPQYQLVNSGMSLDEFKNIYFWEYVHRLLGRIIGLAFAVPLAWFAWKRAIPSGYGWKLLALLALGGLQGAIGWWMVASGLVDRPDVSHIRLAVHLLMGLAIFGALLWVALDLLGLAREGGARPARIPTAAIWMLSLLFLQFLFGAYVAGLDAGYAYSSWPKMGHRWFPADAPLLEPWFRNFADNPIVVQFVHRWLAFAVAAAAFVLARKAWRAGHRQAAGALVVAVIVQILLGIFTLLSGVEQWIAASHQGMAVLLLGAALVAAHRLGEGGAAPIEAASFPGESRDPVELLEPLGPGLRRGAH
;
A
#
# COMPACT_ATOMS: atom_id res chain seq x y z
N MET A 1 -56.74 29.53 -3.18
CA MET A 1 -55.38 29.92 -2.80
C MET A 1 -54.54 28.64 -2.75
N ALA A 2 -53.71 28.41 -3.78
CA ALA A 2 -52.81 27.25 -3.82
C ALA A 2 -51.56 27.56 -2.94
N HIS A 3 -51.26 26.71 -1.93
CA HIS A 3 -50.03 26.81 -1.19
C HIS A 3 -48.85 26.48 -2.14
N PRO A 4 -47.80 27.31 -2.16
CA PRO A 4 -46.59 26.93 -2.88
C PRO A 4 -45.96 25.74 -2.20
N ALA A 5 -45.68 24.66 -2.97
CA ALA A 5 -44.93 23.52 -2.48
C ALA A 5 -43.52 23.98 -2.05
N ALA A 6 -43.16 23.64 -0.80
CA ALA A 6 -41.83 23.90 -0.27
C ALA A 6 -40.76 23.27 -1.22
N PRO A 7 -39.64 23.94 -1.51
CA PRO A 7 -38.60 23.39 -2.34
C PRO A 7 -38.08 22.10 -1.69
N ALA A 8 -38.11 21.00 -2.43
CA ALA A 8 -37.52 19.74 -2.01
C ALA A 8 -36.06 19.99 -1.65
N SER A 9 -35.69 19.73 -0.39
CA SER A 9 -34.31 19.79 0.08
C SER A 9 -33.46 18.92 -0.83
N ALA A 10 -32.57 19.54 -1.57
CA ALA A 10 -31.63 18.81 -2.44
C ALA A 10 -30.90 17.77 -1.58
N ALA A 11 -31.04 16.51 -1.95
CA ALA A 11 -30.31 15.43 -1.27
C ALA A 11 -28.80 15.76 -1.34
N PRO A 12 -28.05 15.61 -0.24
CA PRO A 12 -26.62 15.92 -0.21
C PRO A 12 -25.92 15.13 -1.32
N SER A 13 -25.29 15.83 -2.24
CA SER A 13 -24.58 15.22 -3.38
C SER A 13 -23.34 14.51 -2.87
N ALA A 14 -23.14 13.25 -3.28
CA ALA A 14 -21.89 12.54 -3.05
C ALA A 14 -20.69 13.35 -3.57
N ALA A 15 -19.57 13.34 -2.84
CA ALA A 15 -18.38 14.11 -3.17
C ALA A 15 -17.18 13.20 -3.50
N PRO A 16 -17.24 12.40 -4.59
CA PRO A 16 -16.22 11.39 -4.88
C PRO A 16 -14.82 11.99 -5.02
N ARG A 17 -14.68 13.17 -5.61
CA ARG A 17 -13.38 13.85 -5.76
C ARG A 17 -12.78 14.25 -4.41
N ALA A 18 -13.58 14.78 -3.50
CA ALA A 18 -13.09 15.19 -2.16
C ALA A 18 -12.64 13.97 -1.35
N VAL A 19 -13.44 12.89 -1.37
CA VAL A 19 -13.07 11.61 -0.72
C VAL A 19 -11.80 11.03 -1.34
N ALA A 20 -11.65 11.05 -2.66
CA ALA A 20 -10.45 10.58 -3.33
C ALA A 20 -9.19 11.37 -2.93
N LEU A 21 -9.26 12.70 -2.91
CA LEU A 21 -8.13 13.55 -2.53
C LEU A 21 -7.72 13.34 -1.07
N TRP A 22 -8.69 13.16 -0.18
CA TRP A 22 -8.42 12.79 1.21
C TRP A 22 -7.70 11.44 1.30
N LEU A 23 -8.16 10.39 0.58
CA LEU A 23 -7.47 9.08 0.57
C LEU A 23 -6.06 9.17 0.00
N LEU A 24 -5.81 9.98 -1.03
CA LEU A 24 -4.48 10.23 -1.56
C LEU A 24 -3.57 10.93 -0.55
N ALA A 25 -4.11 11.88 0.22
CA ALA A 25 -3.36 12.52 1.30
C ALA A 25 -2.97 11.51 2.40
N VAL A 26 -3.90 10.62 2.79
CA VAL A 26 -3.60 9.54 3.75
C VAL A 26 -2.58 8.56 3.16
N ALA A 27 -2.69 8.19 1.87
CA ALA A 27 -1.70 7.33 1.21
C ALA A 27 -0.30 7.97 1.20
N ALA A 28 -0.20 9.29 1.00
CA ALA A 28 1.06 10.01 1.12
C ALA A 28 1.64 9.98 2.54
N LEU A 29 0.80 10.06 3.57
CA LEU A 29 1.24 9.89 4.96
C LEU A 29 1.69 8.44 5.23
N VAL A 30 1.02 7.44 4.66
CA VAL A 30 1.46 6.03 4.76
C VAL A 30 2.79 5.82 4.03
N PHE A 31 3.00 6.45 2.87
CA PHE A 31 4.31 6.46 2.21
C PHE A 31 5.41 7.02 3.12
N LEU A 32 5.16 8.19 3.72
CA LEU A 32 6.09 8.80 4.67
C LEU A 32 6.36 7.88 5.88
N MET A 33 5.30 7.22 6.39
CA MET A 33 5.41 6.23 7.48
C MET A 33 6.34 5.08 7.12
N VAL A 34 6.27 4.54 5.89
CA VAL A 34 7.16 3.45 5.45
C VAL A 34 8.61 3.93 5.40
N VAL A 35 8.86 5.17 4.93
CA VAL A 35 10.20 5.75 4.91
C VAL A 35 10.74 5.94 6.34
N VAL A 36 9.96 6.56 7.22
CA VAL A 36 10.33 6.75 8.63
C VAL A 36 10.56 5.42 9.33
N GLY A 37 9.70 4.41 9.09
CA GLY A 37 9.86 3.06 9.61
C GLY A 37 11.16 2.39 9.14
N GLY A 38 11.57 2.64 7.89
CA GLY A 38 12.85 2.20 7.36
C GLY A 38 14.03 2.84 8.08
N ILE A 39 13.98 4.15 8.31
CA ILE A 39 15.01 4.85 9.09
C ILE A 39 15.05 4.31 10.54
N THR A 40 13.88 4.11 11.17
CA THR A 40 13.79 3.52 12.52
C THR A 40 14.45 2.14 12.58
N ARG A 41 14.31 1.31 11.53
CA ARG A 41 14.99 0.01 11.46
C ARG A 41 16.50 0.15 11.22
N LEU A 42 16.92 1.02 10.31
CA LEU A 42 18.33 1.24 9.97
C LEU A 42 19.14 1.89 11.10
N THR A 43 18.48 2.65 11.97
CA THR A 43 19.07 3.26 13.18
C THR A 43 18.91 2.39 14.42
N GLU A 44 18.37 1.18 14.29
CA GLU A 44 18.09 0.26 15.40
C GLU A 44 17.24 0.88 16.53
N SER A 45 16.43 1.88 16.20
CA SER A 45 15.68 2.71 17.15
C SER A 45 14.38 2.06 17.66
N GLY A 46 13.88 1.01 16.99
CA GLY A 46 12.51 0.49 17.16
C GLY A 46 12.21 -0.24 18.47
N LEU A 47 13.15 -0.27 19.43
CA LEU A 47 13.02 -0.85 20.76
C LEU A 47 13.34 0.14 21.88
N SER A 48 13.52 1.42 21.58
CA SER A 48 13.89 2.46 22.54
C SER A 48 12.75 2.84 23.50
N ILE A 49 11.49 2.72 23.02
CA ILE A 49 10.28 3.01 23.80
C ILE A 49 9.64 1.69 24.23
N VAL A 50 9.99 1.24 25.43
CA VAL A 50 9.63 -0.10 25.94
C VAL A 50 8.19 -0.23 26.44
N ARG A 51 7.48 0.90 26.63
CA ARG A 51 6.10 0.93 27.10
C ARG A 51 5.10 1.07 25.98
N TRP A 52 3.97 0.36 26.10
CA TRP A 52 2.82 0.55 25.22
C TRP A 52 1.93 1.66 25.78
N GLU A 53 2.08 2.86 25.25
CA GLU A 53 1.31 4.04 25.65
C GLU A 53 0.64 4.70 24.44
N PRO A 54 -0.48 4.16 23.96
CA PRO A 54 -1.09 4.65 22.71
C PRO A 54 -1.64 6.07 22.84
N LEU A 55 -2.06 6.50 24.01
CA LEU A 55 -2.63 7.84 24.28
C LEU A 55 -1.64 8.73 25.04
N SER A 56 -1.14 8.29 26.19
CA SER A 56 -0.23 9.07 27.05
C SER A 56 1.11 9.38 26.39
N GLY A 57 1.66 8.44 25.62
CA GLY A 57 2.91 8.61 24.85
C GLY A 57 2.82 9.52 23.60
N THR A 58 1.87 10.47 23.59
CA THR A 58 1.72 11.44 22.48
C THR A 58 2.70 12.60 22.61
N LEU A 59 3.08 12.96 23.83
CA LEU A 59 4.11 13.98 24.09
C LEU A 59 5.46 13.31 24.38
N PRO A 60 6.56 13.89 23.89
CA PRO A 60 7.88 13.39 24.24
C PRO A 60 8.19 13.66 25.71
N PRO A 61 9.17 12.99 26.34
CA PRO A 61 9.61 13.32 27.69
C PRO A 61 10.03 14.79 27.80
N ILE A 62 9.55 15.48 28.84
CA ILE A 62 9.84 16.88 29.09
C ILE A 62 10.61 17.01 30.41
N GLY A 63 11.79 17.61 30.34
CA GLY A 63 12.68 17.78 31.48
C GLY A 63 13.60 16.57 31.74
N GLU A 64 14.65 16.81 32.53
CA GLU A 64 15.72 15.81 32.77
C GLU A 64 15.21 14.57 33.50
N GLU A 65 14.29 14.72 34.45
CA GLU A 65 13.73 13.62 35.23
C GLU A 65 12.94 12.65 34.33
N ALA A 66 12.10 13.16 33.42
CA ALA A 66 11.34 12.34 32.49
C ALA A 66 12.26 11.58 31.53
N TRP A 67 13.30 12.23 31.00
CA TRP A 67 14.30 11.56 30.16
C TRP A 67 15.10 10.50 30.92
N ALA A 68 15.47 10.77 32.18
CA ALA A 68 16.15 9.80 33.01
C ALA A 68 15.28 8.56 33.30
N ALA A 69 13.96 8.75 33.51
CA ALA A 69 13.01 7.66 33.73
C ALA A 69 12.83 6.79 32.49
N GLU A 70 12.70 7.36 31.29
CA GLU A 70 12.61 6.60 30.04
C GLU A 70 13.91 5.83 29.74
N PHE A 71 15.05 6.48 29.95
CA PHE A 71 16.33 5.82 29.77
C PHE A 71 16.56 4.70 30.79
N ALA A 72 16.13 4.87 32.04
CA ALA A 72 16.20 3.82 33.06
C ALA A 72 15.32 2.60 32.68
N ALA A 73 14.14 2.84 32.07
CA ALA A 73 13.29 1.77 31.56
C ALA A 73 13.94 1.04 30.36
N TYR A 74 14.53 1.79 29.41
CA TYR A 74 15.25 1.20 28.27
C TYR A 74 16.45 0.36 28.70
N ARG A 75 17.19 0.77 29.74
CA ARG A 75 18.34 0.03 30.28
C ARG A 75 17.98 -1.37 30.78
N GLN A 76 16.71 -1.66 31.03
CA GLN A 76 16.23 -3.02 31.40
C GLN A 76 15.96 -3.90 30.17
N SER A 77 15.97 -3.33 28.96
CA SER A 77 15.69 -4.08 27.73
C SER A 77 16.86 -4.99 27.32
N PRO A 78 16.58 -6.12 26.64
CA PRO A 78 17.62 -6.97 26.08
C PRO A 78 18.54 -6.23 25.10
N GLN A 79 18.00 -5.28 24.30
CA GLN A 79 18.78 -4.50 23.37
C GLN A 79 19.86 -3.66 24.08
N TYR A 80 19.49 -2.97 25.15
CA TYR A 80 20.50 -2.22 25.90
C TYR A 80 21.56 -3.14 26.52
N GLN A 81 21.14 -4.23 27.15
CA GLN A 81 22.05 -5.11 27.88
C GLN A 81 23.02 -5.86 26.96
N LEU A 82 22.58 -6.27 25.76
CA LEU A 82 23.36 -7.10 24.86
C LEU A 82 24.09 -6.32 23.76
N VAL A 83 23.54 -5.16 23.34
CA VAL A 83 24.04 -4.41 22.18
C VAL A 83 24.50 -3.01 22.59
N ASN A 84 23.67 -2.25 23.30
CA ASN A 84 23.89 -0.82 23.59
C ASN A 84 24.40 -0.57 25.02
N SER A 85 25.06 -1.55 25.64
CA SER A 85 25.63 -1.39 26.99
C SER A 85 26.64 -0.25 27.02
N GLY A 86 26.43 0.70 27.94
CA GLY A 86 27.26 1.90 28.04
C GLY A 86 26.80 3.10 27.22
N MET A 87 25.72 2.98 26.46
CA MET A 87 25.09 4.10 25.74
C MET A 87 24.81 5.28 26.68
N SER A 88 25.14 6.47 26.25
CA SER A 88 24.84 7.72 26.95
C SER A 88 23.38 8.15 26.79
N LEU A 89 22.93 9.08 27.65
CA LEU A 89 21.57 9.64 27.53
C LEU A 89 21.34 10.36 26.19
N ASP A 90 22.37 11.02 25.63
CA ASP A 90 22.22 11.74 24.37
C ASP A 90 22.13 10.79 23.17
N GLU A 91 22.86 9.68 23.17
CA GLU A 91 22.71 8.62 22.17
C GLU A 91 21.33 7.96 22.28
N PHE A 92 20.82 7.74 23.50
CA PHE A 92 19.48 7.25 23.73
C PHE A 92 18.40 8.20 23.17
N LYS A 93 18.53 9.52 23.37
CA LYS A 93 17.60 10.50 22.81
C LYS A 93 17.55 10.44 21.28
N ASN A 94 18.65 10.10 20.62
CA ASN A 94 18.73 9.97 19.16
C ASN A 94 17.89 8.76 18.66
N ILE A 95 18.03 7.59 19.28
CA ILE A 95 17.22 6.43 18.91
C ILE A 95 15.76 6.61 19.33
N TYR A 96 15.51 7.21 20.49
CA TYR A 96 14.17 7.55 20.96
C TYR A 96 13.43 8.45 19.96
N PHE A 97 14.12 9.45 19.37
CA PHE A 97 13.52 10.38 18.42
C PHE A 97 12.91 9.68 17.22
N TRP A 98 13.60 8.76 16.57
CA TRP A 98 13.09 8.07 15.39
C TRP A 98 11.90 7.17 15.70
N GLU A 99 11.93 6.45 16.81
CA GLU A 99 10.80 5.64 17.23
C GLU A 99 9.61 6.52 17.64
N TYR A 100 9.85 7.62 18.35
CA TYR A 100 8.80 8.58 18.71
C TYR A 100 8.12 9.17 17.47
N VAL A 101 8.90 9.64 16.49
CA VAL A 101 8.36 10.17 15.22
C VAL A 101 7.53 9.13 14.48
N HIS A 102 8.00 7.87 14.43
CA HIS A 102 7.25 6.77 13.83
C HIS A 102 5.90 6.55 14.55
N ARG A 103 5.90 6.45 15.87
CA ARG A 103 4.69 6.27 16.67
C ARG A 103 3.73 7.47 16.57
N LEU A 104 4.27 8.70 16.57
CA LEU A 104 3.48 9.93 16.41
C LEU A 104 2.81 9.98 15.03
N LEU A 105 3.56 9.68 13.98
CA LEU A 105 3.03 9.64 12.61
C LEU A 105 1.91 8.58 12.46
N GLY A 106 2.03 7.43 13.14
CA GLY A 106 0.96 6.43 13.20
C GLY A 106 -0.33 6.97 13.79
N ARG A 107 -0.24 7.75 14.89
CA ARG A 107 -1.40 8.42 15.51
C ARG A 107 -2.01 9.47 14.56
N ILE A 108 -1.15 10.26 13.91
CA ILE A 108 -1.58 11.28 12.94
C ILE A 108 -2.33 10.62 11.77
N ILE A 109 -1.83 9.51 11.22
CA ILE A 109 -2.51 8.77 10.16
C ILE A 109 -3.88 8.26 10.61
N GLY A 110 -3.95 7.70 11.82
CA GLY A 110 -5.21 7.24 12.40
C GLY A 110 -6.26 8.37 12.49
N LEU A 111 -5.87 9.54 13.01
CA LEU A 111 -6.73 10.72 13.09
C LEU A 111 -7.06 11.30 11.71
N ALA A 112 -6.07 11.42 10.82
CA ALA A 112 -6.24 11.91 9.45
C ALA A 112 -7.17 11.02 8.62
N PHE A 113 -7.33 9.76 9.01
CA PHE A 113 -8.31 8.86 8.41
C PHE A 113 -9.66 8.94 9.14
N ALA A 114 -9.71 8.76 10.45
CA ALA A 114 -10.96 8.60 11.21
C ALA A 114 -11.80 9.88 11.25
N VAL A 115 -11.18 11.05 11.45
CA VAL A 115 -11.91 12.31 11.59
C VAL A 115 -12.60 12.72 10.27
N PRO A 116 -11.93 12.74 9.10
CA PRO A 116 -12.61 13.02 7.84
C PRO A 116 -13.62 11.93 7.45
N LEU A 117 -13.37 10.65 7.77
CA LEU A 117 -14.35 9.59 7.54
C LEU A 117 -15.67 9.90 8.27
N ALA A 118 -15.60 10.24 9.56
CA ALA A 118 -16.77 10.62 10.35
C ALA A 118 -17.46 11.85 9.76
N TRP A 119 -16.70 12.86 9.33
CA TRP A 119 -17.23 14.06 8.69
C TRP A 119 -17.96 13.76 7.37
N PHE A 120 -17.34 12.99 6.45
CA PHE A 120 -17.95 12.61 5.18
C PHE A 120 -19.19 11.74 5.39
N ALA A 121 -19.17 10.84 6.38
CA ALA A 121 -20.34 10.03 6.75
C ALA A 121 -21.49 10.91 7.28
N TRP A 122 -21.21 11.85 8.19
CA TRP A 122 -22.20 12.80 8.72
C TRP A 122 -22.80 13.66 7.62
N LYS A 123 -21.97 14.16 6.68
CA LYS A 123 -22.43 14.95 5.53
C LYS A 123 -23.11 14.10 4.44
N ARG A 124 -23.20 12.78 4.61
CA ARG A 124 -23.68 11.84 3.57
C ARG A 124 -22.99 12.04 2.21
N ALA A 125 -21.71 12.43 2.24
CA ALA A 125 -20.91 12.73 1.07
C ALA A 125 -20.15 11.50 0.49
N ILE A 126 -20.19 10.36 1.20
CA ILE A 126 -19.57 9.11 0.74
C ILE A 126 -20.43 8.52 -0.38
N PRO A 127 -19.84 8.26 -1.56
CA PRO A 127 -20.56 7.61 -2.67
C PRO A 127 -21.08 6.21 -2.27
N SER A 128 -22.23 5.83 -2.84
CA SER A 128 -22.82 4.51 -2.57
C SER A 128 -21.83 3.39 -2.93
N GLY A 129 -21.80 2.32 -2.11
CA GLY A 129 -20.88 1.19 -2.29
C GLY A 129 -19.46 1.41 -1.76
N TYR A 130 -19.10 2.63 -1.30
CA TYR A 130 -17.74 2.88 -0.76
C TYR A 130 -17.69 2.89 0.77
N GLY A 131 -18.80 3.05 1.47
CA GLY A 131 -18.83 3.15 2.94
C GLY A 131 -18.16 1.96 3.64
N TRP A 132 -18.48 0.72 3.24
CA TRP A 132 -17.88 -0.48 3.82
C TRP A 132 -16.38 -0.62 3.50
N LYS A 133 -15.93 -0.17 2.30
CA LYS A 133 -14.51 -0.16 1.91
C LYS A 133 -13.69 0.76 2.82
N LEU A 134 -14.25 1.94 3.13
CA LEU A 134 -13.61 2.91 4.03
C LEU A 134 -13.59 2.39 5.48
N LEU A 135 -14.67 1.75 5.94
CA LEU A 135 -14.67 1.09 7.26
C LEU A 135 -13.67 -0.05 7.34
N ALA A 136 -13.54 -0.85 6.30
CA ALA A 136 -12.53 -1.91 6.23
C ALA A 136 -11.11 -1.33 6.28
N LEU A 137 -10.84 -0.24 5.57
CA LEU A 137 -9.55 0.45 5.63
C LEU A 137 -9.25 1.00 7.03
N LEU A 138 -10.24 1.56 7.73
CA LEU A 138 -10.09 2.00 9.12
C LEU A 138 -9.74 0.82 10.04
N ALA A 139 -10.45 -0.31 9.89
CA ALA A 139 -10.20 -1.53 10.67
C ALA A 139 -8.78 -2.10 10.40
N LEU A 140 -8.36 -2.12 9.13
CA LEU A 140 -7.00 -2.51 8.75
C LEU A 140 -5.94 -1.57 9.34
N GLY A 141 -6.21 -0.25 9.40
CA GLY A 141 -5.35 0.72 10.07
C GLY A 141 -5.20 0.44 11.58
N GLY A 142 -6.30 0.10 12.26
CA GLY A 142 -6.27 -0.33 13.66
C GLY A 142 -5.48 -1.64 13.85
N LEU A 143 -5.70 -2.62 12.98
CA LEU A 143 -4.98 -3.89 12.99
C LEU A 143 -3.48 -3.68 12.74
N GLN A 144 -3.10 -2.76 11.85
CA GLN A 144 -1.71 -2.38 11.59
C GLN A 144 -1.00 -1.91 12.85
N GLY A 145 -1.68 -1.11 13.70
CA GLY A 145 -1.16 -0.69 14.99
C GLY A 145 -0.94 -1.87 15.94
N ALA A 146 -1.90 -2.81 16.01
CA ALA A 146 -1.78 -4.03 16.83
C ALA A 146 -0.63 -4.94 16.35
N ILE A 147 -0.49 -5.12 15.02
CA ILE A 147 0.63 -5.88 14.42
C ILE A 147 1.96 -5.19 14.71
N GLY A 148 2.02 -3.84 14.66
CA GLY A 148 3.23 -3.10 15.02
C GLY A 148 3.65 -3.35 16.47
N TRP A 149 2.72 -3.33 17.40
CA TRP A 149 3.02 -3.68 18.79
C TRP A 149 3.44 -5.13 18.94
N TRP A 150 2.74 -6.08 18.31
CA TRP A 150 3.13 -7.49 18.30
C TRP A 150 4.55 -7.71 17.76
N MET A 151 4.97 -6.90 16.78
CA MET A 151 6.34 -6.90 16.26
C MET A 151 7.33 -6.41 17.33
N VAL A 152 7.10 -5.22 17.91
CA VAL A 152 7.98 -4.62 18.93
C VAL A 152 8.10 -5.52 20.15
N ALA A 153 7.00 -6.09 20.63
CA ALA A 153 6.98 -7.00 21.77
C ALA A 153 7.92 -8.21 21.60
N SER A 154 8.27 -8.59 20.36
CA SER A 154 9.21 -9.69 20.13
C SER A 154 10.66 -9.38 20.51
N GLY A 155 11.05 -8.10 20.50
CA GLY A 155 12.40 -7.66 20.87
C GLY A 155 12.55 -7.19 22.32
N LEU A 156 11.45 -7.23 23.11
CA LEU A 156 11.46 -6.75 24.48
C LEU A 156 11.60 -7.86 25.55
N VAL A 157 11.64 -9.13 25.16
CA VAL A 157 11.63 -10.26 26.10
C VAL A 157 12.98 -11.01 26.10
N ASP A 158 13.33 -11.69 25.01
CA ASP A 158 14.44 -12.64 24.99
C ASP A 158 15.55 -12.29 23.98
N ARG A 159 15.36 -11.28 23.17
CA ARG A 159 16.25 -10.98 22.03
C ARG A 159 16.44 -9.48 21.86
N PRO A 160 17.63 -9.05 21.39
CA PRO A 160 17.90 -7.62 21.21
C PRO A 160 17.23 -6.99 19.97
N ASP A 161 16.67 -7.83 19.08
CA ASP A 161 16.08 -7.41 17.80
C ASP A 161 14.63 -7.84 17.68
N VAL A 162 13.86 -7.11 16.87
CA VAL A 162 12.50 -7.53 16.50
C VAL A 162 12.55 -8.77 15.59
N SER A 163 11.53 -9.62 15.68
CA SER A 163 11.41 -10.77 14.78
C SER A 163 11.30 -10.30 13.31
N HIS A 164 12.21 -10.76 12.44
CA HIS A 164 12.19 -10.47 11.00
C HIS A 164 10.88 -10.94 10.34
N ILE A 165 10.27 -12.03 10.82
CA ILE A 165 8.97 -12.51 10.32
C ILE A 165 7.86 -11.53 10.72
N ARG A 166 7.83 -11.04 11.98
CA ARG A 166 6.82 -10.07 12.42
C ARG A 166 7.03 -8.70 11.74
N LEU A 167 8.28 -8.32 11.50
CA LEU A 167 8.63 -7.14 10.69
C LEU A 167 8.07 -7.26 9.26
N ALA A 168 8.23 -8.41 8.62
CA ALA A 168 7.69 -8.66 7.28
C ALA A 168 6.16 -8.56 7.26
N VAL A 169 5.46 -9.16 8.23
CA VAL A 169 4.00 -9.05 8.34
C VAL A 169 3.56 -7.60 8.50
N HIS A 170 4.24 -6.83 9.37
CA HIS A 170 3.94 -5.41 9.59
C HIS A 170 4.15 -4.58 8.32
N LEU A 171 5.27 -4.75 7.62
CA LEU A 171 5.58 -4.02 6.39
C LEU A 171 4.60 -4.38 5.26
N LEU A 172 4.35 -5.66 5.02
CA LEU A 172 3.45 -6.12 3.95
C LEU A 172 2.02 -5.64 4.17
N MET A 173 1.53 -5.64 5.41
CA MET A 173 0.22 -5.08 5.75
C MET A 173 0.17 -3.57 5.48
N GLY A 174 1.21 -2.82 5.87
CA GLY A 174 1.31 -1.39 5.56
C GLY A 174 1.28 -1.09 4.06
N LEU A 175 2.00 -1.90 3.25
CA LEU A 175 1.99 -1.79 1.79
C LEU A 175 0.64 -2.18 1.18
N ALA A 176 -0.05 -3.18 1.73
CA ALA A 176 -1.40 -3.55 1.31
C ALA A 176 -2.40 -2.42 1.59
N ILE A 177 -2.33 -1.77 2.76
CA ILE A 177 -3.15 -0.60 3.12
C ILE A 177 -2.87 0.55 2.15
N PHE A 178 -1.59 0.87 1.88
CA PHE A 178 -1.21 1.88 0.88
C PHE A 178 -1.83 1.57 -0.48
N GLY A 179 -1.70 0.33 -0.95
CA GLY A 179 -2.25 -0.11 -2.22
C GLY A 179 -3.77 0.01 -2.29
N ALA A 180 -4.47 -0.38 -1.22
CA ALA A 180 -5.93 -0.30 -1.15
C ALA A 180 -6.43 1.16 -1.08
N LEU A 181 -5.74 2.04 -0.34
CA LEU A 181 -6.02 3.49 -0.32
C LEU A 181 -5.90 4.09 -1.72
N LEU A 182 -4.79 3.80 -2.40
CA LEU A 182 -4.54 4.29 -3.76
C LEU A 182 -5.58 3.76 -4.77
N TRP A 183 -5.89 2.47 -4.72
CA TRP A 183 -6.88 1.86 -5.62
C TRP A 183 -8.26 2.47 -5.46
N VAL A 184 -8.75 2.59 -4.21
CA VAL A 184 -10.06 3.19 -3.94
C VAL A 184 -10.09 4.67 -4.34
N ALA A 185 -8.98 5.40 -4.13
CA ALA A 185 -8.87 6.79 -4.57
C ALA A 185 -8.95 6.92 -6.10
N LEU A 186 -8.29 6.03 -6.84
CA LEU A 186 -8.36 6.00 -8.31
C LEU A 186 -9.76 5.69 -8.83
N ASP A 187 -10.46 4.70 -8.23
CA ASP A 187 -11.86 4.40 -8.54
C ASP A 187 -12.76 5.64 -8.34
N LEU A 188 -12.58 6.35 -7.21
CA LEU A 188 -13.35 7.55 -6.89
C LEU A 188 -13.03 8.73 -7.82
N LEU A 189 -11.78 8.85 -8.29
CA LEU A 189 -11.41 9.84 -9.30
C LEU A 189 -12.04 9.52 -10.65
N GLY A 190 -12.14 8.24 -11.03
CA GLY A 190 -12.87 7.79 -12.20
C GLY A 190 -14.35 8.15 -12.10
N LEU A 191 -14.98 7.81 -10.97
CA LEU A 191 -16.38 8.16 -10.70
C LEU A 191 -16.65 9.66 -10.76
N ALA A 192 -15.73 10.50 -10.25
CA ALA A 192 -15.86 11.94 -10.27
C ALA A 192 -15.76 12.54 -11.67
N ARG A 193 -15.05 11.86 -12.61
CA ARG A 193 -14.90 12.33 -14.01
C ARG A 193 -16.07 11.93 -14.89
N GLU A 194 -16.58 10.72 -14.73
CA GLU A 194 -17.50 10.07 -15.67
C GLU A 194 -18.92 9.92 -15.13
N GLY A 195 -19.19 10.34 -13.89
CA GLY A 195 -20.53 10.33 -13.29
C GLY A 195 -21.17 8.95 -13.07
N GLY A 196 -20.55 7.88 -13.54
CA GLY A 196 -21.08 6.52 -13.51
C GLY A 196 -20.02 5.45 -13.75
N ALA A 197 -18.73 5.80 -13.60
CA ALA A 197 -17.64 4.86 -13.80
C ALA A 197 -17.74 3.63 -12.88
N ARG A 198 -17.48 2.47 -13.44
CA ARG A 198 -17.41 1.21 -12.66
C ARG A 198 -16.03 1.09 -12.03
N PRO A 199 -15.93 0.43 -10.84
CA PRO A 199 -14.64 0.10 -10.27
C PRO A 199 -13.79 -0.69 -11.28
N ALA A 200 -12.51 -0.31 -11.39
CA ALA A 200 -11.59 -0.97 -12.30
C ALA A 200 -11.38 -2.45 -11.90
N ARG A 201 -11.26 -3.33 -12.90
CA ARG A 201 -10.91 -4.74 -12.67
C ARG A 201 -9.40 -4.90 -12.67
N ILE A 202 -8.88 -5.80 -11.83
CA ILE A 202 -7.45 -6.10 -11.81
C ILE A 202 -7.12 -7.01 -13.01
N PRO A 203 -6.33 -6.55 -14.00
CA PRO A 203 -5.94 -7.38 -15.14
C PRO A 203 -5.02 -8.53 -14.71
N THR A 204 -5.08 -9.68 -15.39
CA THR A 204 -4.23 -10.85 -15.09
C THR A 204 -2.74 -10.51 -15.05
N ALA A 205 -2.25 -9.66 -15.96
CA ALA A 205 -0.85 -9.23 -15.93
C ALA A 205 -0.48 -8.43 -14.68
N ALA A 206 -1.44 -7.67 -14.13
CA ALA A 206 -1.25 -6.95 -12.87
C ALA A 206 -1.26 -7.90 -11.67
N ILE A 207 -2.09 -8.95 -11.68
CA ILE A 207 -2.08 -9.98 -10.62
C ILE A 207 -0.68 -10.59 -10.52
N TRP A 208 -0.11 -11.06 -11.63
CA TRP A 208 1.24 -11.62 -11.64
C TRP A 208 2.31 -10.63 -11.18
N MET A 209 2.26 -9.39 -11.71
CA MET A 209 3.19 -8.33 -11.31
C MET A 209 3.11 -8.03 -9.81
N LEU A 210 1.92 -7.83 -9.28
CA LEU A 210 1.71 -7.50 -7.86
C LEU A 210 2.08 -8.68 -6.96
N SER A 211 1.78 -9.93 -7.35
CA SER A 211 2.17 -11.11 -6.58
C SER A 211 3.70 -11.25 -6.48
N LEU A 212 4.41 -11.08 -7.59
CA LEU A 212 5.88 -11.10 -7.59
C LEU A 212 6.46 -9.92 -6.80
N LEU A 213 5.84 -8.74 -6.89
CA LEU A 213 6.28 -7.56 -6.15
C LEU A 213 6.08 -7.74 -4.63
N PHE A 214 4.95 -8.32 -4.20
CA PHE A 214 4.73 -8.64 -2.78
C PHE A 214 5.71 -9.71 -2.28
N LEU A 215 6.03 -10.70 -3.09
CA LEU A 215 7.07 -11.68 -2.76
C LEU A 215 8.46 -11.00 -2.65
N GLN A 216 8.76 -10.06 -3.54
CA GLN A 216 9.98 -9.25 -3.47
C GLN A 216 10.05 -8.41 -2.19
N PHE A 217 8.93 -7.81 -1.78
CA PHE A 217 8.84 -7.08 -0.50
C PHE A 217 9.04 -7.99 0.70
N LEU A 218 8.49 -9.21 0.68
CA LEU A 218 8.71 -10.21 1.72
C LEU A 218 10.20 -10.50 1.90
N PHE A 219 10.89 -10.82 0.81
CA PHE A 219 12.34 -11.07 0.87
C PHE A 219 13.13 -9.80 1.21
N GLY A 220 12.69 -8.62 0.78
CA GLY A 220 13.27 -7.35 1.21
C GLY A 220 13.13 -7.09 2.71
N ALA A 221 11.98 -7.43 3.30
CA ALA A 221 11.77 -7.36 4.73
C ALA A 221 12.65 -8.35 5.50
N TYR A 222 12.84 -9.55 4.96
CA TYR A 222 13.78 -10.53 5.55
C TYR A 222 15.24 -10.06 5.43
N VAL A 223 15.64 -9.47 4.28
CA VAL A 223 16.98 -8.86 4.15
C VAL A 223 17.20 -7.79 5.21
N ALA A 224 16.22 -6.91 5.42
CA ALA A 224 16.29 -5.87 6.45
C ALA A 224 16.28 -6.43 7.87
N GLY A 225 15.41 -7.41 8.15
CA GLY A 225 15.24 -7.97 9.49
C GLY A 225 16.34 -8.91 9.95
N LEU A 226 17.11 -9.50 9.01
CA LEU A 226 18.25 -10.39 9.26
C LEU A 226 19.60 -9.70 9.10
N ASP A 227 19.61 -8.39 8.82
CA ASP A 227 20.82 -7.64 8.46
C ASP A 227 21.59 -8.27 7.28
N ALA A 228 20.84 -8.98 6.43
CA ALA A 228 21.40 -9.75 5.32
C ALA A 228 22.06 -8.87 4.23
N GLY A 229 21.81 -7.56 4.24
CA GLY A 229 22.49 -6.59 3.40
C GLY A 229 24.01 -6.58 3.60
N TYR A 230 24.47 -6.88 4.81
CA TYR A 230 25.89 -6.94 5.14
C TYR A 230 26.56 -8.28 4.82
N ALA A 231 25.81 -9.33 4.48
CA ALA A 231 26.38 -10.65 4.18
C ALA A 231 27.31 -10.60 2.97
N TYR A 232 26.94 -9.88 1.92
CA TYR A 232 27.76 -9.65 0.73
C TYR A 232 27.49 -8.27 0.15
N SER A 233 28.51 -7.41 0.10
CA SER A 233 28.44 -6.04 -0.45
C SER A 233 28.86 -5.95 -1.92
N SER A 234 29.13 -7.07 -2.60
CA SER A 234 29.58 -7.11 -3.99
C SER A 234 28.41 -7.30 -4.98
N TRP A 235 28.58 -6.83 -6.22
CA TRP A 235 27.63 -6.95 -7.32
C TRP A 235 28.39 -7.20 -8.64
N PRO A 236 27.88 -8.01 -9.61
CA PRO A 236 26.64 -8.82 -9.55
C PRO A 236 26.78 -10.11 -8.75
N LYS A 237 27.98 -10.57 -8.48
CA LYS A 237 28.28 -11.79 -7.73
C LYS A 237 28.23 -11.55 -6.22
N MET A 238 28.07 -12.62 -5.47
CA MET A 238 28.22 -12.66 -4.01
C MET A 238 29.64 -13.12 -3.68
N GLY A 239 30.54 -12.16 -3.43
CA GLY A 239 31.97 -12.40 -3.46
C GLY A 239 32.44 -12.76 -4.87
N HIS A 240 33.09 -13.90 -5.03
CA HIS A 240 33.62 -14.35 -6.32
C HIS A 240 32.68 -15.30 -7.09
N ARG A 241 31.55 -15.72 -6.48
CA ARG A 241 30.62 -16.71 -7.04
C ARG A 241 29.22 -16.12 -7.26
N TRP A 242 28.43 -16.75 -8.13
CA TRP A 242 27.02 -16.39 -8.31
C TRP A 242 26.18 -16.75 -7.10
N PHE A 243 26.45 -17.91 -6.50
CA PHE A 243 25.96 -18.35 -5.19
C PHE A 243 27.14 -18.87 -4.38
N PRO A 244 27.32 -18.46 -3.11
CA PRO A 244 28.42 -18.97 -2.26
C PRO A 244 28.07 -20.39 -1.81
N ALA A 245 28.62 -21.38 -2.52
CA ALA A 245 28.34 -22.79 -2.27
C ALA A 245 28.78 -23.29 -0.87
N ASP A 246 29.71 -22.56 -0.24
CA ASP A 246 30.21 -22.85 1.11
C ASP A 246 29.35 -22.20 2.21
N ALA A 247 28.23 -21.59 1.85
CA ALA A 247 27.30 -21.01 2.82
C ALA A 247 26.69 -22.13 3.69
N PRO A 248 26.74 -22.01 5.02
CA PRO A 248 26.10 -22.99 5.88
C PRO A 248 24.59 -23.01 5.65
N LEU A 249 24.06 -24.14 5.23
CA LEU A 249 22.62 -24.31 5.06
C LEU A 249 21.99 -24.80 6.37
N LEU A 250 20.79 -24.32 6.62
CA LEU A 250 19.99 -24.66 7.81
C LEU A 250 19.14 -25.91 7.53
N GLU A 251 18.95 -26.71 8.59
CA GLU A 251 17.96 -27.79 8.60
C GLU A 251 16.75 -27.42 9.46
N PRO A 252 15.55 -27.76 9.04
CA PRO A 252 15.16 -28.32 7.74
C PRO A 252 15.32 -27.31 6.60
N TRP A 253 15.58 -27.78 5.39
CA TRP A 253 16.00 -26.99 4.22
C TRP A 253 15.16 -25.73 3.94
N PHE A 254 13.85 -25.74 4.17
CA PHE A 254 12.95 -24.62 3.91
C PHE A 254 13.24 -23.39 4.80
N ARG A 255 13.87 -23.58 5.98
CA ARG A 255 14.27 -22.49 6.85
C ARG A 255 15.26 -21.51 6.18
N ASN A 256 16.01 -22.00 5.19
CA ASN A 256 16.95 -21.14 4.47
C ASN A 256 16.27 -19.96 3.77
N PHE A 257 15.02 -20.10 3.37
CA PHE A 257 14.27 -19.02 2.71
C PHE A 257 13.74 -17.94 3.68
N ALA A 258 13.78 -18.19 4.96
CA ALA A 258 13.34 -17.23 5.97
C ALA A 258 14.44 -16.81 6.95
N ASP A 259 15.30 -17.75 7.37
CA ASP A 259 16.23 -17.57 8.49
C ASP A 259 17.70 -17.47 8.07
N ASN A 260 18.04 -17.79 6.78
CA ASN A 260 19.43 -17.74 6.31
C ASN A 260 19.71 -16.44 5.55
N PRO A 261 20.50 -15.50 6.12
CA PRO A 261 20.74 -14.19 5.50
C PRO A 261 21.36 -14.29 4.10
N ILE A 262 22.19 -15.32 3.83
CA ILE A 262 22.86 -15.49 2.53
C ILE A 262 21.85 -15.91 1.47
N VAL A 263 20.99 -16.90 1.78
CA VAL A 263 19.98 -17.40 0.85
C VAL A 263 18.90 -16.33 0.62
N VAL A 264 18.46 -15.65 1.69
CA VAL A 264 17.49 -14.57 1.61
C VAL A 264 18.01 -13.42 0.74
N GLN A 265 19.26 -13.00 0.92
CA GLN A 265 19.88 -11.98 0.07
C GLN A 265 19.98 -12.44 -1.40
N PHE A 266 20.37 -13.71 -1.65
CA PHE A 266 20.42 -14.27 -2.98
C PHE A 266 19.05 -14.23 -3.66
N VAL A 267 18.02 -14.74 -3.00
CA VAL A 267 16.65 -14.77 -3.55
C VAL A 267 16.16 -13.35 -3.84
N HIS A 268 16.36 -12.41 -2.93
CA HIS A 268 15.97 -11.00 -3.11
C HIS A 268 16.61 -10.38 -4.35
N ARG A 269 17.90 -10.61 -4.59
CA ARG A 269 18.62 -10.09 -5.75
C ARG A 269 18.09 -10.65 -7.09
N TRP A 270 17.83 -11.95 -7.15
CA TRP A 270 17.41 -12.62 -8.39
C TRP A 270 15.92 -12.45 -8.66
N LEU A 271 15.09 -12.43 -7.65
CA LEU A 271 13.65 -12.18 -7.78
C LEU A 271 13.37 -10.78 -8.35
N ALA A 272 14.25 -9.79 -8.09
CA ALA A 272 14.14 -8.45 -8.68
C ALA A 272 14.10 -8.47 -10.22
N PHE A 273 14.80 -9.40 -10.87
CA PHE A 273 14.75 -9.54 -12.34
C PHE A 273 13.41 -10.11 -12.82
N ALA A 274 12.82 -11.05 -12.07
CA ALA A 274 11.47 -11.55 -12.38
C ALA A 274 10.42 -10.44 -12.21
N VAL A 275 10.54 -9.61 -11.16
CA VAL A 275 9.70 -8.43 -10.96
C VAL A 275 9.88 -7.43 -12.10
N ALA A 276 11.12 -7.16 -12.54
CA ALA A 276 11.40 -6.28 -13.68
C ALA A 276 10.74 -6.79 -14.96
N ALA A 277 10.89 -8.09 -15.26
CA ALA A 277 10.25 -8.69 -16.43
C ALA A 277 8.72 -8.55 -16.39
N ALA A 278 8.09 -8.82 -15.24
CA ALA A 278 6.65 -8.65 -15.05
C ALA A 278 6.22 -7.16 -15.18
N ALA A 279 7.02 -6.22 -14.65
CA ALA A 279 6.79 -4.79 -14.80
C ALA A 279 6.85 -4.35 -16.26
N PHE A 280 7.82 -4.83 -17.04
CA PHE A 280 7.89 -4.55 -18.48
C PHE A 280 6.70 -5.13 -19.25
N VAL A 281 6.22 -6.34 -18.90
CA VAL A 281 5.00 -6.91 -19.50
C VAL A 281 3.79 -6.05 -19.20
N LEU A 282 3.59 -5.63 -17.96
CA LEU A 282 2.47 -4.76 -17.57
C LEU A 282 2.58 -3.39 -18.26
N ALA A 283 3.77 -2.77 -18.25
CA ALA A 283 4.03 -1.49 -18.91
C ALA A 283 3.75 -1.56 -20.41
N ARG A 284 4.19 -2.63 -21.11
CA ARG A 284 3.92 -2.84 -22.54
C ARG A 284 2.41 -2.96 -22.83
N LYS A 285 1.65 -3.64 -21.96
CA LYS A 285 0.19 -3.74 -22.10
C LYS A 285 -0.47 -2.37 -21.89
N ALA A 286 -0.07 -1.62 -20.85
CA ALA A 286 -0.57 -0.28 -20.61
C ALA A 286 -0.23 0.69 -21.75
N TRP A 287 1.00 0.62 -22.29
CA TRP A 287 1.42 1.42 -23.45
C TRP A 287 0.57 1.15 -24.69
N ARG A 288 0.32 -0.14 -25.01
CA ARG A 288 -0.52 -0.54 -26.14
C ARG A 288 -1.99 -0.12 -25.99
N ALA A 289 -2.46 -0.02 -24.74
CA ALA A 289 -3.80 0.48 -24.42
C ALA A 289 -3.88 2.02 -24.42
N GLY A 290 -2.79 2.74 -24.77
CA GLY A 290 -2.75 4.20 -24.83
C GLY A 290 -2.32 4.90 -23.54
N HIS A 291 -2.07 4.16 -22.44
CA HIS A 291 -1.69 4.71 -21.13
C HIS A 291 -0.17 4.93 -21.02
N ARG A 292 0.40 5.71 -21.95
CA ARG A 292 1.86 5.88 -22.11
C ARG A 292 2.55 6.43 -20.87
N GLN A 293 1.94 7.39 -20.18
CA GLN A 293 2.51 7.99 -18.95
C GLN A 293 2.63 6.98 -17.83
N ALA A 294 1.58 6.19 -17.55
CA ALA A 294 1.59 5.16 -16.53
C ALA A 294 2.61 4.06 -16.87
N ALA A 295 2.70 3.66 -18.13
CA ALA A 295 3.69 2.69 -18.59
C ALA A 295 5.13 3.22 -18.42
N GLY A 296 5.40 4.46 -18.81
CA GLY A 296 6.70 5.10 -18.65
C GLY A 296 7.10 5.24 -17.17
N ALA A 297 6.18 5.69 -16.32
CA ALA A 297 6.41 5.81 -14.89
C ALA A 297 6.78 4.45 -14.25
N LEU A 298 6.09 3.35 -14.63
CA LEU A 298 6.39 2.01 -14.14
C LEU A 298 7.78 1.55 -14.57
N VAL A 299 8.18 1.79 -15.83
CA VAL A 299 9.52 1.43 -16.33
C VAL A 299 10.61 2.20 -15.61
N VAL A 300 10.45 3.52 -15.45
CA VAL A 300 11.39 4.35 -14.72
C VAL A 300 11.50 3.90 -13.28
N ALA A 301 10.35 3.64 -12.62
CA ALA A 301 10.32 3.20 -11.23
C ALA A 301 11.08 1.90 -11.01
N VAL A 302 10.92 0.89 -11.86
CA VAL A 302 11.63 -0.39 -11.69
C VAL A 302 13.14 -0.26 -11.96
N ILE A 303 13.53 0.57 -12.91
CA ILE A 303 14.95 0.82 -13.20
C ILE A 303 15.62 1.51 -12.01
N VAL A 304 15.02 2.59 -11.51
CA VAL A 304 15.54 3.35 -10.35
C VAL A 304 15.59 2.44 -9.11
N GLN A 305 14.57 1.60 -8.91
CA GLN A 305 14.52 0.67 -7.79
C GLN A 305 15.69 -0.32 -7.81
N ILE A 306 16.01 -0.90 -8.98
CA ILE A 306 17.14 -1.83 -9.13
C ILE A 306 18.47 -1.11 -8.88
N LEU A 307 18.66 0.08 -9.45
CA LEU A 307 19.88 0.87 -9.25
C LEU A 307 20.08 1.23 -7.78
N LEU A 308 19.04 1.69 -7.08
CA LEU A 308 19.11 1.96 -5.65
C LEU A 308 19.45 0.70 -4.84
N GLY A 309 18.91 -0.48 -5.21
CA GLY A 309 19.25 -1.73 -4.56
C GLY A 309 20.72 -2.11 -4.74
N ILE A 310 21.27 -1.92 -5.93
CA ILE A 310 22.70 -2.14 -6.23
C ILE A 310 23.55 -1.17 -5.42
N PHE A 311 23.22 0.12 -5.41
CA PHE A 311 23.94 1.13 -4.62
C PHE A 311 23.86 0.88 -3.12
N THR A 312 22.71 0.42 -2.60
CA THR A 312 22.58 0.02 -1.20
C THR A 312 23.60 -1.06 -0.82
N LEU A 313 23.79 -2.07 -1.68
CA LEU A 313 24.81 -3.11 -1.44
C LEU A 313 26.23 -2.57 -1.54
N LEU A 314 26.54 -1.82 -2.60
CA LEU A 314 27.89 -1.33 -2.86
C LEU A 314 28.36 -0.28 -1.85
N SER A 315 27.42 0.45 -1.24
CA SER A 315 27.69 1.43 -0.17
C SER A 315 27.87 0.79 1.22
N GLY A 316 27.69 -0.54 1.35
CA GLY A 316 27.70 -1.20 2.67
C GLY A 316 26.45 -0.86 3.48
N VAL A 317 25.29 -0.73 2.81
CA VAL A 317 23.99 -0.39 3.42
C VAL A 317 24.00 1.01 4.05
N GLU A 318 24.55 1.99 3.30
CA GLU A 318 24.48 3.38 3.75
C GLU A 318 23.02 3.80 4.01
N GLN A 319 22.77 4.42 5.15
CA GLN A 319 21.43 4.63 5.71
C GLN A 319 20.47 5.36 4.77
N TRP A 320 20.92 6.46 4.12
CA TRP A 320 20.04 7.26 3.27
C TRP A 320 19.79 6.60 1.92
N ILE A 321 20.75 5.85 1.40
CA ILE A 321 20.59 5.06 0.17
C ILE A 321 19.60 3.91 0.42
N ALA A 322 19.75 3.21 1.54
CA ALA A 322 18.85 2.13 1.95
C ALA A 322 17.42 2.63 2.20
N ALA A 323 17.25 3.77 2.89
CA ALA A 323 15.95 4.42 3.08
C ALA A 323 15.32 4.87 1.75
N SER A 324 16.14 5.37 0.81
CA SER A 324 15.71 5.75 -0.53
C SER A 324 15.27 4.54 -1.34
N HIS A 325 15.98 3.40 -1.25
CA HIS A 325 15.60 2.14 -1.87
C HIS A 325 14.23 1.66 -1.35
N GLN A 326 13.99 1.75 -0.04
CA GLN A 326 12.71 1.40 0.57
C GLN A 326 11.58 2.35 0.15
N GLY A 327 11.82 3.67 0.14
CA GLY A 327 10.85 4.65 -0.33
C GLY A 327 10.49 4.45 -1.80
N MET A 328 11.49 4.19 -2.65
CA MET A 328 11.27 3.93 -4.07
C MET A 328 10.47 2.64 -4.32
N ALA A 329 10.58 1.63 -3.44
CA ALA A 329 9.77 0.41 -3.50
C ALA A 329 8.27 0.70 -3.37
N VAL A 330 7.87 1.65 -2.51
CA VAL A 330 6.47 2.09 -2.38
C VAL A 330 6.02 2.85 -3.62
N LEU A 331 6.87 3.70 -4.19
CA LEU A 331 6.58 4.41 -5.45
C LEU A 331 6.43 3.43 -6.62
N LEU A 332 7.25 2.38 -6.67
CA LEU A 332 7.12 1.30 -7.66
C LEU A 332 5.76 0.58 -7.51
N LEU A 333 5.34 0.27 -6.27
CA LEU A 333 4.01 -0.28 -6.01
C LEU A 333 2.92 0.67 -6.51
N GLY A 334 3.04 1.96 -6.22
CA GLY A 334 2.11 2.99 -6.69
C GLY A 334 2.02 3.05 -8.22
N ALA A 335 3.17 3.06 -8.91
CA ALA A 335 3.24 3.07 -10.37
C ALA A 335 2.61 1.80 -10.99
N ALA A 336 2.87 0.63 -10.39
CA ALA A 336 2.28 -0.64 -10.82
C ALA A 336 0.75 -0.64 -10.67
N LEU A 337 0.25 -0.13 -9.54
CA LEU A 337 -1.19 -0.01 -9.27
C LEU A 337 -1.87 0.98 -10.22
N VAL A 338 -1.25 2.14 -10.50
CA VAL A 338 -1.78 3.11 -11.47
C VAL A 338 -1.83 2.48 -12.87
N ALA A 339 -0.77 1.81 -13.32
CA ALA A 339 -0.76 1.13 -14.61
C ALA A 339 -1.81 0.02 -14.70
N ALA A 340 -1.97 -0.75 -13.62
CA ALA A 340 -2.97 -1.81 -13.50
C ALA A 340 -4.40 -1.25 -13.54
N HIS A 341 -4.67 -0.19 -12.78
CA HIS A 341 -5.97 0.46 -12.69
C HIS A 341 -6.40 1.02 -14.05
N ARG A 342 -5.52 1.80 -14.71
CA ARG A 342 -5.77 2.35 -16.05
C ARG A 342 -6.07 1.26 -17.08
N LEU A 343 -5.34 0.15 -17.02
CA LEU A 343 -5.57 -0.98 -17.91
C LEU A 343 -6.90 -1.70 -17.59
N GLY A 344 -7.36 -1.66 -16.34
CA GLY A 344 -8.60 -2.26 -15.87
C GLY A 344 -9.84 -1.41 -16.13
N GLU A 345 -9.73 -0.09 -16.27
CA GLU A 345 -10.81 0.84 -16.66
C GLU A 345 -11.37 0.48 -18.05
N GLY A 346 -10.52 0.09 -19.01
CA GLY A 346 -10.90 -0.24 -20.40
C GLY A 346 -11.59 -1.60 -20.59
N GLY A 347 -11.68 -2.44 -19.56
CA GLY A 347 -12.21 -3.81 -19.65
C GLY A 347 -13.73 -3.95 -19.41
N ALA A 348 -14.43 -2.85 -19.11
CA ALA A 348 -15.89 -2.85 -18.96
C ALA A 348 -16.54 -2.55 -20.31
N ALA A 349 -16.91 -3.57 -21.08
CA ALA A 349 -17.81 -3.40 -22.21
C ALA A 349 -19.04 -2.57 -21.79
N PRO A 350 -19.53 -1.61 -22.62
CA PRO A 350 -20.78 -0.95 -22.34
C PRO A 350 -21.82 -2.03 -22.09
N ILE A 351 -22.61 -1.90 -21.01
CA ILE A 351 -23.85 -2.67 -20.96
C ILE A 351 -24.67 -2.09 -22.11
N GLU A 352 -24.79 -2.82 -23.23
CA GLU A 352 -25.95 -2.66 -24.08
C GLU A 352 -27.14 -2.63 -23.14
N ALA A 353 -27.88 -1.53 -23.15
CA ALA A 353 -29.11 -1.42 -22.42
C ALA A 353 -29.89 -2.68 -22.80
N ALA A 354 -30.11 -3.56 -21.80
CA ALA A 354 -30.92 -4.74 -21.99
C ALA A 354 -32.25 -4.20 -22.50
N SER A 355 -32.45 -4.26 -23.79
CA SER A 355 -33.76 -4.09 -24.41
C SER A 355 -34.60 -5.20 -23.79
N PHE A 356 -35.50 -4.81 -22.90
CA PHE A 356 -36.52 -5.72 -22.41
C PHE A 356 -37.24 -6.25 -23.65
N PRO A 357 -37.30 -7.59 -23.88
CA PRO A 357 -38.13 -8.15 -24.91
C PRO A 357 -39.57 -8.05 -24.43
N GLY A 358 -40.31 -7.09 -24.93
CA GLY A 358 -41.72 -6.97 -24.59
C GLY A 358 -42.25 -5.53 -24.60
N GLU A 359 -42.12 -4.82 -25.70
CA GLU A 359 -43.10 -3.82 -26.09
C GLU A 359 -43.08 -3.71 -27.63
N SER A 360 -43.63 -4.70 -28.29
CA SER A 360 -44.11 -4.55 -29.65
C SER A 360 -45.34 -3.67 -29.58
N ARG A 361 -45.16 -2.39 -29.83
CA ARG A 361 -46.26 -1.52 -30.23
C ARG A 361 -46.60 -1.90 -31.66
N ASP A 362 -47.61 -2.71 -31.82
CA ASP A 362 -48.31 -2.85 -33.11
C ASP A 362 -48.81 -1.46 -33.54
N PRO A 363 -48.52 -1.01 -34.79
CA PRO A 363 -49.15 0.18 -35.32
C PRO A 363 -50.62 -0.15 -35.51
N VAL A 364 -51.48 0.67 -34.92
CA VAL A 364 -52.92 0.66 -35.13
C VAL A 364 -53.15 0.86 -36.62
N GLU A 365 -53.63 -0.19 -37.30
CA GLU A 365 -54.10 -0.17 -38.66
C GLU A 365 -55.38 0.70 -38.73
N LEU A 366 -55.26 1.87 -39.35
CA LEU A 366 -56.38 2.76 -39.64
C LEU A 366 -57.29 2.08 -40.63
N LEU A 367 -58.49 1.70 -40.19
CA LEU A 367 -59.62 1.25 -40.99
C LEU A 367 -59.96 2.35 -42.01
N GLU A 368 -59.72 2.10 -43.30
CA GLU A 368 -60.30 2.86 -44.39
C GLU A 368 -61.80 2.48 -44.53
N PRO A 369 -62.70 3.41 -44.79
CA PRO A 369 -64.14 3.14 -44.99
C PRO A 369 -64.39 2.59 -46.36
N LEU A 370 -65.16 1.46 -46.40
CA LEU A 370 -65.75 0.85 -47.59
C LEU A 370 -66.68 1.83 -48.32
N GLY A 371 -66.31 2.27 -49.52
CA GLY A 371 -67.21 2.89 -50.48
C GLY A 371 -67.95 1.87 -51.37
N PRO A 372 -69.20 2.15 -51.72
CA PRO A 372 -70.06 1.19 -52.47
C PRO A 372 -69.98 1.41 -53.97
N GLY A 373 -70.02 0.34 -54.74
CA GLY A 373 -70.22 0.56 -56.18
C GLY A 373 -69.99 -0.65 -57.09
N LEU A 374 -71.14 -1.39 -57.40
CA LEU A 374 -71.67 -1.74 -58.73
C LEU A 374 -71.01 -2.87 -59.58
N ARG A 375 -71.69 -3.97 -59.56
CA ARG A 375 -72.40 -4.61 -60.68
C ARG A 375 -71.65 -5.05 -61.95
N ARG A 376 -72.03 -6.32 -62.28
CA ARG A 376 -72.15 -6.95 -63.63
C ARG A 376 -70.81 -7.49 -64.17
N GLY A 377 -70.83 -8.67 -64.75
CA GLY A 377 -71.78 -9.62 -65.27
C GLY A 377 -71.03 -10.69 -66.01
N ALA A 378 -71.65 -11.85 -66.02
CA ALA A 378 -71.77 -12.81 -67.05
C ALA A 378 -70.58 -13.22 -67.95
N HIS A 379 -70.11 -14.35 -67.88
CA HIS A 379 -70.27 -15.60 -68.63
C HIS A 379 -69.40 -16.70 -68.08
#